data_f33ddbba9a499dc4a2b2b2e428928893
#
_entry.id   f33ddbba9a499dc4a2b2b2e428928893
#
_cell.length_a   1.000
_cell.length_b   1.000
_cell.length_c   1.000
_cell.angle_alpha   90.00
_cell.angle_beta   90.00
_cell.angle_gamma   90.00
#
_symmetry.space_group_name_H-M   'P 1'
#
loop_
_entity.id
_entity.type
_entity.pdbx_description
1 polymer ?
#
loop_
_entity_poly.entity_id
_entity_poly.type
_entity_poly.pdbx_seq_one_letter_code
_entity_poly.pdbx_strand_id
1 'polypeptide(L)'
;MAAMKPSKPFSMPPVRIVSPTLEGQAESSKSLKEWFVTEETVRGLRFNKQTEESIDCSYKSITNCTFSHVQFNNCKLKATHFTDVRFEHCDLSNISFAESSLLRIEFISCKLVGTNLPETILNHCRMRDCNARYLNLSMSKINQAEFATCDLRNSDLNDCKLTSVAFTDCELVEAE
;
A
#
# COMPACT_ATOMS: atom_id res chain seq x y z
N MET A 1 -25.35 39.30 -28.30
CA MET A 1 -25.01 37.94 -27.80
C MET A 1 -23.57 37.97 -27.34
N ALA A 2 -23.32 37.98 -26.02
CA ALA A 2 -21.99 37.97 -25.46
C ALA A 2 -21.52 36.50 -25.36
N ALA A 3 -20.41 36.17 -26.03
CA ALA A 3 -19.83 34.85 -25.98
C ALA A 3 -19.28 34.58 -24.54
N MET A 4 -19.85 33.57 -23.89
CA MET A 4 -19.31 33.08 -22.62
C MET A 4 -17.89 32.55 -22.87
N LYS A 5 -16.89 33.10 -22.15
CA LYS A 5 -15.56 32.56 -22.15
C LYS A 5 -15.60 31.16 -21.50
N PRO A 6 -14.92 30.16 -22.06
CA PRO A 6 -14.84 28.85 -21.41
C PRO A 6 -14.20 28.99 -20.04
N SER A 7 -14.86 28.48 -19.01
CA SER A 7 -14.31 28.39 -17.67
C SER A 7 -13.03 27.54 -17.71
N LYS A 8 -11.97 28.00 -17.04
CA LYS A 8 -10.74 27.21 -16.88
C LYS A 8 -11.10 25.87 -16.24
N PRO A 9 -10.53 24.75 -16.71
CA PRO A 9 -10.74 23.47 -16.04
C PRO A 9 -10.31 23.59 -14.58
N PHE A 10 -11.18 23.11 -13.69
CA PHE A 10 -10.90 23.08 -12.25
C PHE A 10 -9.78 22.05 -12.04
N SER A 11 -8.54 22.47 -11.89
CA SER A 11 -7.44 21.59 -11.51
C SER A 11 -7.40 21.52 -9.98
N MET A 12 -7.70 20.35 -9.44
CA MET A 12 -7.44 20.11 -8.03
C MET A 12 -5.95 20.29 -7.73
N PRO A 13 -5.59 20.89 -6.59
CA PRO A 13 -4.18 20.98 -6.21
C PRO A 13 -3.58 19.56 -6.09
N PRO A 14 -2.31 19.38 -6.47
CA PRO A 14 -1.67 18.07 -6.37
C PRO A 14 -1.68 17.58 -4.92
N VAL A 15 -1.98 16.29 -4.74
CA VAL A 15 -1.93 15.65 -3.44
C VAL A 15 -0.48 15.66 -2.94
N ARG A 16 -0.26 16.18 -1.74
CA ARG A 16 1.08 16.23 -1.16
C ARG A 16 1.35 14.96 -0.36
N ILE A 17 2.10 14.04 -0.94
CA ILE A 17 2.52 12.79 -0.30
C ILE A 17 3.90 12.96 0.30
N VAL A 18 4.07 12.54 1.56
CA VAL A 18 5.39 12.39 2.18
C VAL A 18 5.87 10.96 1.94
N SER A 19 6.97 10.81 1.20
CA SER A 19 7.56 9.50 0.90
C SER A 19 8.19 8.85 2.14
N PRO A 20 8.36 7.52 2.13
CA PRO A 20 9.06 6.81 3.20
C PRO A 20 10.48 7.33 3.42
N THR A 21 10.92 7.39 4.66
CA THR A 21 12.31 7.64 5.04
C THR A 21 13.04 6.30 5.13
N LEU A 22 13.86 6.00 4.11
CA LEU A 22 14.50 4.69 3.92
C LEU A 22 16.03 4.81 4.05
N GLU A 23 16.50 5.37 5.14
CA GLU A 23 17.93 5.61 5.39
C GLU A 23 18.54 4.53 6.30
N GLY A 24 19.82 4.25 6.08
CA GLY A 24 20.60 3.38 6.96
C GLY A 24 20.15 1.91 6.98
N GLN A 25 19.45 1.44 5.95
CA GLN A 25 18.97 0.05 5.89
C GLN A 25 20.12 -0.93 5.63
N ALA A 26 20.12 -2.06 6.34
CA ALA A 26 21.00 -3.20 6.08
C ALA A 26 20.28 -4.28 5.26
N GLU A 27 21.03 -5.04 4.44
CA GLU A 27 20.47 -6.23 3.79
C GLU A 27 20.15 -7.30 4.83
N SER A 28 18.93 -7.85 4.73
CA SER A 28 18.53 -8.96 5.61
C SER A 28 18.98 -10.29 5.02
N SER A 29 19.75 -11.04 5.77
CA SER A 29 20.07 -12.44 5.47
C SER A 29 19.03 -13.44 6.01
N LYS A 30 18.05 -12.95 6.75
CA LYS A 30 16.99 -13.75 7.37
C LYS A 30 15.64 -13.40 6.74
N SER A 31 14.71 -14.36 6.76
CA SER A 31 13.31 -14.12 6.41
C SER A 31 12.61 -13.28 7.48
N LEU A 32 11.47 -12.70 7.15
CA LEU A 32 10.61 -12.04 8.14
C LEU A 32 10.19 -13.00 9.26
N LYS A 33 9.92 -14.26 8.90
CA LYS A 33 9.57 -15.30 9.86
C LYS A 33 10.64 -15.46 10.94
N GLU A 34 11.90 -15.51 10.52
CA GLU A 34 13.02 -15.66 11.45
C GLU A 34 13.19 -14.44 12.36
N TRP A 35 12.97 -13.24 11.82
CA TRP A 35 13.00 -12.02 12.62
C TRP A 35 11.87 -12.00 13.67
N PHE A 36 10.64 -12.35 13.29
CA PHE A 36 9.49 -12.31 14.20
C PHE A 36 9.42 -13.47 15.19
N VAL A 37 10.35 -14.41 15.17
CA VAL A 37 10.52 -15.39 16.26
C VAL A 37 10.99 -14.70 17.55
N THR A 38 11.86 -13.70 17.43
CA THR A 38 12.50 -13.05 18.57
C THR A 38 12.07 -11.60 18.77
N GLU A 39 11.57 -10.94 17.73
CA GLU A 39 11.33 -9.51 17.74
C GLU A 39 9.85 -9.18 17.48
N GLU A 40 9.31 -8.20 18.20
CA GLU A 40 8.00 -7.63 17.94
C GLU A 40 8.06 -6.54 16.85
N THR A 41 9.26 -6.01 16.59
CA THR A 41 9.50 -4.94 15.62
C THR A 41 10.67 -5.29 14.71
N VAL A 42 10.44 -5.21 13.41
CA VAL A 42 11.48 -5.30 12.38
C VAL A 42 11.77 -3.91 11.86
N ARG A 43 13.05 -3.51 11.86
CA ARG A 43 13.44 -2.14 11.53
C ARG A 43 14.75 -2.05 10.75
N GLY A 44 14.80 -1.14 9.77
CA GLY A 44 16.02 -0.76 9.06
C GLY A 44 16.59 -1.85 8.16
N LEU A 45 15.72 -2.67 7.54
CA LEU A 45 16.15 -3.83 6.77
C LEU A 45 15.67 -3.77 5.32
N ARG A 46 16.45 -4.38 4.43
CA ARG A 46 16.08 -4.70 3.06
C ARG A 46 15.93 -6.20 2.90
N PHE A 47 14.79 -6.60 2.37
CA PHE A 47 14.49 -7.98 1.98
C PHE A 47 14.47 -8.03 0.47
N ASN A 48 15.28 -8.88 -0.14
CA ASN A 48 15.42 -8.93 -1.58
C ASN A 48 15.37 -10.36 -2.10
N LYS A 49 14.51 -10.58 -3.12
CA LYS A 49 14.36 -11.87 -3.81
C LYS A 49 14.10 -13.04 -2.85
N GLN A 50 13.19 -12.83 -1.92
CA GLN A 50 12.82 -13.84 -0.92
C GLN A 50 11.38 -14.31 -1.14
N THR A 51 11.07 -15.47 -0.59
CA THR A 51 9.70 -15.95 -0.46
C THR A 51 9.37 -16.10 1.02
N GLU A 52 8.34 -15.37 1.46
CA GLU A 52 7.77 -15.48 2.79
C GLU A 52 6.55 -16.38 2.73
N GLU A 53 6.54 -17.44 3.50
CA GLU A 53 5.47 -18.44 3.42
C GLU A 53 4.85 -18.72 4.77
N SER A 54 3.51 -18.63 4.80
CA SER A 54 2.67 -18.99 5.94
C SER A 54 3.11 -18.31 7.24
N ILE A 55 3.56 -17.07 7.15
CA ILE A 55 3.91 -16.27 8.33
C ILE A 55 2.69 -15.53 8.87
N ASP A 56 2.65 -15.40 10.19
CA ASP A 56 1.70 -14.53 10.86
C ASP A 56 2.47 -13.37 11.52
N CYS A 57 2.36 -12.21 10.90
CA CYS A 57 2.95 -10.95 11.39
C CYS A 57 1.88 -10.07 12.06
N SER A 58 0.73 -10.63 12.40
CA SER A 58 -0.34 -9.86 13.03
C SER A 58 0.13 -9.20 14.33
N TYR A 59 -0.31 -7.95 14.54
CA TYR A 59 0.04 -7.14 15.71
C TYR A 59 1.54 -6.78 15.83
N LYS A 60 2.31 -6.98 14.78
CA LYS A 60 3.74 -6.64 14.73
C LYS A 60 3.97 -5.21 14.21
N SER A 61 5.22 -4.77 14.24
CA SER A 61 5.62 -3.48 13.68
C SER A 61 6.76 -3.65 12.67
N ILE A 62 6.63 -2.99 11.52
CA ILE A 62 7.63 -2.97 10.45
C ILE A 62 7.94 -1.51 10.14
N THR A 63 9.19 -1.09 10.35
CA THR A 63 9.57 0.32 10.23
C THR A 63 10.87 0.47 9.44
N ASN A 64 10.92 1.47 8.55
CA ASN A 64 12.11 1.74 7.72
C ASN A 64 12.60 0.47 7.00
N CYS A 65 11.70 -0.21 6.27
CA CYS A 65 12.03 -1.45 5.57
C CYS A 65 11.72 -1.34 4.07
N THR A 66 12.50 -2.03 3.27
CA THR A 66 12.26 -2.22 1.83
C THR A 66 12.13 -3.70 1.51
N PHE A 67 11.07 -4.05 0.81
CA PHE A 67 10.85 -5.37 0.24
C PHE A 67 10.96 -5.24 -1.28
N SER A 68 11.90 -5.95 -1.88
CA SER A 68 12.12 -5.92 -3.34
C SER A 68 12.09 -7.33 -3.90
N HIS A 69 11.20 -7.58 -4.87
CA HIS A 69 11.00 -8.90 -5.47
C HIS A 69 10.68 -9.99 -4.42
N VAL A 70 9.88 -9.65 -3.40
CA VAL A 70 9.46 -10.58 -2.37
C VAL A 70 8.08 -11.13 -2.70
N GLN A 71 7.92 -12.44 -2.55
CA GLN A 71 6.63 -13.12 -2.67
C GLN A 71 6.10 -13.45 -1.27
N PHE A 72 4.85 -13.06 -1.02
CA PHE A 72 4.16 -13.37 0.23
C PHE A 72 3.08 -14.41 -0.05
N ASN A 73 3.28 -15.63 0.43
CA ASN A 73 2.35 -16.74 0.24
C ASN A 73 1.65 -17.09 1.54
N ASN A 74 0.32 -17.03 1.56
CA ASN A 74 -0.48 -17.36 2.75
C ASN A 74 -0.07 -16.61 4.03
N CYS A 75 0.45 -15.39 3.88
CA CYS A 75 0.88 -14.57 5.00
C CYS A 75 -0.28 -13.77 5.59
N LYS A 76 -0.21 -13.50 6.90
CA LYS A 76 -1.14 -12.64 7.62
C LYS A 76 -0.41 -11.40 8.12
N LEU A 77 -0.93 -10.23 7.76
CA LEU A 77 -0.39 -8.93 8.17
C LEU A 77 -1.49 -8.08 8.84
N LYS A 78 -2.46 -8.76 9.47
CA LYS A 78 -3.60 -8.12 10.13
C LYS A 78 -3.14 -7.29 11.34
N ALA A 79 -3.74 -6.11 11.54
CA ALA A 79 -3.45 -5.23 12.67
C ALA A 79 -1.94 -4.92 12.83
N THR A 80 -1.19 -4.94 11.74
CA THR A 80 0.24 -4.67 11.70
C THR A 80 0.48 -3.17 11.50
N HIS A 81 1.50 -2.63 12.16
CA HIS A 81 1.91 -1.24 11.99
C HIS A 81 3.07 -1.13 11.02
N PHE A 82 2.83 -0.48 9.89
CA PHE A 82 3.85 -0.17 8.91
C PHE A 82 4.18 1.31 8.94
N THR A 83 5.45 1.67 9.05
CA THR A 83 5.92 3.05 8.97
C THR A 83 7.19 3.14 8.15
N ASP A 84 7.21 4.02 7.15
CA ASP A 84 8.35 4.17 6.26
C ASP A 84 8.72 2.85 5.58
N VAL A 85 7.79 2.26 4.83
CA VAL A 85 8.01 0.98 4.15
C VAL A 85 7.76 1.11 2.66
N ARG A 86 8.60 0.44 1.87
CA ARG A 86 8.47 0.34 0.43
C ARG A 86 8.41 -1.12 -0.01
N PHE A 87 7.42 -1.42 -0.83
CA PHE A 87 7.28 -2.68 -1.56
C PHE A 87 7.53 -2.41 -3.05
N GLU A 88 8.51 -3.07 -3.64
CA GLU A 88 8.87 -2.96 -5.05
C GLU A 88 8.84 -4.32 -5.71
N HIS A 89 8.09 -4.47 -6.81
CA HIS A 89 7.97 -5.71 -7.57
C HIS A 89 7.58 -6.92 -6.70
N CYS A 90 6.81 -6.70 -5.64
CA CYS A 90 6.36 -7.75 -4.74
C CYS A 90 5.04 -8.39 -5.21
N ASP A 91 4.84 -9.67 -4.88
CA ASP A 91 3.55 -10.33 -4.97
C ASP A 91 2.92 -10.39 -3.58
N LEU A 92 1.86 -9.61 -3.40
CA LEU A 92 1.05 -9.50 -2.18
C LEU A 92 -0.39 -9.97 -2.42
N SER A 93 -0.60 -10.76 -3.48
CA SER A 93 -1.94 -11.21 -3.86
C SER A 93 -2.60 -12.02 -2.75
N ASN A 94 -3.88 -11.72 -2.48
CA ASN A 94 -4.72 -12.36 -1.45
C ASN A 94 -4.17 -12.22 -0.01
N ILE A 95 -3.27 -11.27 0.23
CA ILE A 95 -2.77 -10.98 1.57
C ILE A 95 -3.76 -10.08 2.31
N SER A 96 -3.90 -10.30 3.62
CA SER A 96 -4.73 -9.44 4.46
C SER A 96 -3.89 -8.49 5.30
N PHE A 97 -4.16 -7.20 5.11
CA PHE A 97 -3.70 -6.09 5.96
C PHE A 97 -4.84 -5.52 6.81
N ALA A 98 -5.93 -6.25 6.98
CA ALA A 98 -7.10 -5.76 7.72
C ALA A 98 -6.72 -5.13 9.08
N GLU A 99 -7.38 -4.03 9.44
CA GLU A 99 -7.18 -3.31 10.71
C GLU A 99 -5.74 -2.76 10.91
N SER A 100 -4.92 -2.73 9.85
CA SER A 100 -3.53 -2.26 9.93
C SER A 100 -3.43 -0.73 9.83
N SER A 101 -2.28 -0.21 10.22
CA SER A 101 -1.92 1.20 10.03
C SER A 101 -0.72 1.31 9.10
N LEU A 102 -0.90 2.02 8.00
CA LEU A 102 0.10 2.23 6.95
C LEU A 102 0.46 3.72 6.89
N LEU A 103 1.62 4.08 7.39
CA LEU A 103 2.12 5.46 7.40
C LEU A 103 3.36 5.61 6.53
N ARG A 104 3.29 6.45 5.50
CA ARG A 104 4.34 6.67 4.50
C ARG A 104 4.78 5.36 3.83
N ILE A 105 3.84 4.78 3.10
CA ILE A 105 4.04 3.51 2.40
C ILE A 105 4.04 3.73 0.90
N GLU A 106 4.91 3.02 0.20
CA GLU A 106 4.90 2.96 -1.26
C GLU A 106 4.79 1.51 -1.75
N PHE A 107 3.86 1.29 -2.67
CA PHE A 107 3.75 0.07 -3.47
C PHE A 107 4.10 0.43 -4.92
N ILE A 108 5.17 -0.13 -5.45
CA ILE A 108 5.68 0.19 -6.79
C ILE A 108 5.74 -1.11 -7.60
N SER A 109 5.05 -1.14 -8.72
CA SER A 109 5.01 -2.29 -9.64
C SER A 109 4.67 -3.61 -8.93
N CYS A 110 3.79 -3.54 -7.93
CA CYS A 110 3.38 -4.70 -7.15
C CYS A 110 2.15 -5.38 -7.72
N LYS A 111 2.03 -6.68 -7.44
CA LYS A 111 0.82 -7.45 -7.66
C LYS A 111 0.05 -7.51 -6.33
N LEU A 112 -1.14 -6.90 -6.34
CA LEU A 112 -2.04 -6.72 -5.19
C LEU A 112 -3.43 -7.34 -5.46
N VAL A 113 -3.51 -8.34 -6.34
CA VAL A 113 -4.78 -8.92 -6.75
C VAL A 113 -5.47 -9.59 -5.56
N GLY A 114 -6.69 -9.14 -5.24
CA GLY A 114 -7.47 -9.66 -4.12
C GLY A 114 -6.86 -9.35 -2.75
N THR A 115 -5.94 -8.38 -2.67
CA THR A 115 -5.39 -7.93 -1.39
C THR A 115 -6.48 -7.27 -0.55
N ASN A 116 -6.54 -7.60 0.74
CA ASN A 116 -7.56 -7.11 1.67
C ASN A 116 -7.00 -6.08 2.65
N LEU A 117 -7.52 -4.86 2.60
CA LEU A 117 -7.20 -3.77 3.52
C LEU A 117 -8.49 -3.18 4.16
N PRO A 118 -9.51 -3.96 4.57
CA PRO A 118 -10.67 -3.37 5.21
C PRO A 118 -10.30 -2.77 6.57
N GLU A 119 -11.02 -1.71 6.97
CA GLU A 119 -10.83 -1.02 8.24
C GLU A 119 -9.38 -0.52 8.49
N THR A 120 -8.62 -0.31 7.42
CA THR A 120 -7.21 0.08 7.46
C THR A 120 -7.08 1.61 7.51
N ILE A 121 -6.03 2.10 8.16
CA ILE A 121 -5.66 3.51 8.13
C ILE A 121 -4.46 3.69 7.20
N LEU A 122 -4.69 4.36 6.06
CA LEU A 122 -3.64 4.72 5.11
C LEU A 122 -3.36 6.22 5.20
N ASN A 123 -2.13 6.58 5.49
CA ASN A 123 -1.72 7.99 5.57
C ASN A 123 -0.38 8.20 4.86
N HIS A 124 -0.32 9.14 3.91
CA HIS A 124 0.80 9.33 3.00
C HIS A 124 1.18 8.06 2.24
N CYS A 125 0.21 7.47 1.54
CA CYS A 125 0.41 6.23 0.80
C CYS A 125 0.45 6.48 -0.71
N ARG A 126 1.30 5.74 -1.42
CA ARG A 126 1.38 5.78 -2.87
C ARG A 126 1.33 4.36 -3.43
N MET A 127 0.46 4.15 -4.41
CA MET A 127 0.46 2.97 -5.26
C MET A 127 0.77 3.42 -6.70
N ARG A 128 1.77 2.82 -7.33
CA ARG A 128 2.15 3.13 -8.71
C ARG A 128 2.43 1.88 -9.51
N ASP A 129 1.90 1.85 -10.73
CA ASP A 129 2.10 0.75 -11.68
C ASP A 129 1.70 -0.61 -11.11
N CYS A 130 0.65 -0.66 -10.27
CA CYS A 130 0.22 -1.86 -9.57
C CYS A 130 -0.95 -2.55 -10.26
N ASN A 131 -0.94 -3.89 -10.25
CA ASN A 131 -2.13 -4.68 -10.53
C ASN A 131 -2.87 -4.93 -9.22
N ALA A 132 -3.90 -4.13 -8.97
CA ALA A 132 -4.69 -4.13 -7.74
C ALA A 132 -6.16 -4.50 -7.99
N ARG A 133 -6.42 -5.38 -8.94
CA ARG A 133 -7.78 -5.89 -9.20
C ARG A 133 -8.32 -6.59 -7.95
N TYR A 134 -9.61 -6.37 -7.69
CA TYR A 134 -10.29 -6.92 -6.49
C TYR A 134 -9.66 -6.46 -5.17
N LEU A 135 -8.98 -5.32 -5.17
CA LEU A 135 -8.47 -4.71 -3.94
C LEU A 135 -9.64 -4.32 -3.04
N ASN A 136 -9.64 -4.77 -1.82
CA ASN A 136 -10.67 -4.40 -0.85
C ASN A 136 -10.13 -3.35 0.12
N LEU A 137 -10.70 -2.15 0.07
CA LEU A 137 -10.38 -1.01 0.95
C LEU A 137 -11.59 -0.62 1.82
N SER A 138 -12.66 -1.43 1.84
CA SER A 138 -13.92 -1.07 2.51
C SER A 138 -13.72 -0.60 3.95
N MET A 139 -14.51 0.39 4.36
CA MET A 139 -14.47 0.99 5.71
C MET A 139 -13.13 1.62 6.12
N SER A 140 -12.18 1.77 5.18
CA SER A 140 -10.85 2.31 5.46
C SER A 140 -10.83 3.84 5.53
N LYS A 141 -9.85 4.38 6.25
CA LYS A 141 -9.56 5.81 6.31
C LYS A 141 -8.31 6.10 5.49
N ILE A 142 -8.49 6.78 4.36
CA ILE A 142 -7.42 7.06 3.41
C ILE A 142 -7.18 8.57 3.38
N ASN A 143 -6.01 8.99 3.85
CA ASN A 143 -5.63 10.38 3.89
C ASN A 143 -4.29 10.60 3.17
N GLN A 144 -4.25 11.60 2.28
CA GLN A 144 -3.07 11.93 1.49
C GLN A 144 -2.52 10.70 0.74
N ALA A 145 -3.31 10.16 -0.18
CA ALA A 145 -2.93 8.99 -0.97
C ALA A 145 -2.98 9.28 -2.48
N GLU A 146 -2.10 8.62 -3.21
CA GLU A 146 -2.02 8.67 -4.67
C GLU A 146 -2.02 7.25 -5.24
N PHE A 147 -2.95 7.02 -6.15
CA PHE A 147 -3.01 5.83 -6.99
C PHE A 147 -2.69 6.28 -8.41
N ALA A 148 -1.59 5.80 -9.00
CA ALA A 148 -1.14 6.20 -10.32
C ALA A 148 -0.86 4.98 -11.19
N THR A 149 -1.44 4.96 -12.38
CA THR A 149 -1.26 3.88 -13.37
C THR A 149 -1.58 2.50 -12.77
N CYS A 150 -2.67 2.40 -11.99
CA CYS A 150 -3.07 1.17 -11.32
C CYS A 150 -4.30 0.54 -11.98
N ASP A 151 -4.29 -0.79 -12.08
CA ASP A 151 -5.50 -1.55 -12.41
C ASP A 151 -6.28 -1.84 -11.12
N LEU A 152 -7.36 -1.08 -10.92
CA LEU A 152 -8.24 -1.14 -9.75
C LEU A 152 -9.62 -1.72 -10.10
N ARG A 153 -9.73 -2.47 -11.20
CA ARG A 153 -11.01 -3.08 -11.60
C ARG A 153 -11.56 -4.00 -10.54
N ASN A 154 -12.86 -3.93 -10.31
CA ASN A 154 -13.59 -4.70 -9.30
C ASN A 154 -13.08 -4.47 -7.85
N SER A 155 -12.47 -3.31 -7.58
CA SER A 155 -12.07 -2.94 -6.22
C SER A 155 -13.27 -2.50 -5.39
N ASP A 156 -13.21 -2.76 -4.09
CA ASP A 156 -14.21 -2.33 -3.12
C ASP A 156 -13.68 -1.16 -2.28
N LEU A 157 -14.29 0.02 -2.48
CA LEU A 157 -14.04 1.25 -1.70
C LEU A 157 -15.27 1.67 -0.89
N ASN A 158 -16.23 0.76 -0.66
CA ASN A 158 -17.44 1.06 0.07
C ASN A 158 -17.15 1.57 1.49
N ASP A 159 -17.87 2.59 1.90
CA ASP A 159 -17.74 3.23 3.24
C ASP A 159 -16.35 3.78 3.55
N CYS A 160 -15.49 3.98 2.52
CA CYS A 160 -14.19 4.62 2.71
C CYS A 160 -14.32 6.10 3.07
N LYS A 161 -13.45 6.56 3.97
CA LYS A 161 -13.26 7.98 4.24
C LYS A 161 -12.02 8.48 3.49
N LEU A 162 -12.25 9.17 2.38
CA LEU A 162 -11.19 9.68 1.51
C LEU A 162 -10.92 11.16 1.81
N THR A 163 -9.67 11.52 2.10
CA THR A 163 -9.23 12.90 2.29
C THR A 163 -7.94 13.13 1.49
N SER A 164 -7.96 14.09 0.56
CA SER A 164 -6.80 14.37 -0.30
C SER A 164 -6.28 13.11 -1.01
N VAL A 165 -7.14 12.43 -1.74
CA VAL A 165 -6.80 11.22 -2.51
C VAL A 165 -6.89 11.55 -4.00
N ALA A 166 -5.90 11.08 -4.76
CA ALA A 166 -5.88 11.20 -6.23
C ALA A 166 -5.79 9.84 -6.88
N PHE A 167 -6.55 9.69 -7.99
CA PHE A 167 -6.46 8.57 -8.92
C PHE A 167 -6.04 9.14 -10.27
N THR A 168 -4.88 8.72 -10.77
CA THR A 168 -4.32 9.22 -12.04
C THR A 168 -4.03 8.02 -12.94
N ASP A 169 -4.58 8.06 -14.16
CA ASP A 169 -4.40 7.00 -15.15
C ASP A 169 -4.74 5.58 -14.63
N CYS A 170 -5.74 5.48 -13.75
CA CYS A 170 -6.19 4.21 -13.18
C CYS A 170 -7.38 3.63 -13.94
N GLU A 171 -7.44 2.31 -14.02
CA GLU A 171 -8.62 1.57 -14.48
C GLU A 171 -9.55 1.28 -13.30
N LEU A 172 -10.77 1.84 -13.32
CA LEU A 172 -11.74 1.77 -12.21
C LEU A 172 -13.06 1.09 -12.62
N VAL A 173 -13.05 0.28 -13.68
CA VAL A 173 -14.25 -0.43 -14.13
C VAL A 173 -14.75 -1.36 -13.04
N GLU A 174 -16.05 -1.27 -12.71
CA GLU A 174 -16.69 -2.06 -11.64
C GLU A 174 -16.04 -1.88 -10.26
N ALA A 175 -15.35 -0.76 -10.02
CA ALA A 175 -14.96 -0.37 -8.67
C ALA A 175 -16.17 0.29 -7.98
N GLU A 176 -16.44 -0.08 -6.74
CA GLU A 176 -17.59 0.37 -5.94
C GLU A 176 -17.16 1.23 -4.75
#